data_5085a5f75be11c82dfa8cb720c8bcc80
#
_entry.id   5085a5f75be11c82dfa8cb720c8bcc80
#
_cell.length_a   1.000
_cell.length_b   1.000
_cell.length_c   1.000
_cell.angle_alpha   90.00
_cell.angle_beta   90.00
_cell.angle_gamma   90.00
#
_symmetry.space_group_name_H-M   'P 1'
#
loop_
_entity.id
_entity.type
_entity.pdbx_description
1 polymer ?
#
loop_
_entity_poly.entity_id
_entity_poly.type
_entity_poly.pdbx_seq_one_letter_code
_entity_poly.pdbx_strand_id
1 'polypeptide(L)'
;MSVSPAEQCGRDLQRLDPDRWLTALFAPDDRRPGLFALYAFNTEIARVRETVSQPMIGQIRLQWWREAWEGIRAGKPRQHPVVLALHEHCRALDPETVLALIDARERDMDEAPFATLAELSAYAFATSVPVMKLAAQHLGASTAPEVIEAAGTAYALTGILRATPHLLARQRVMLPVDLLADQSLTPEATFQTECGPALRPVIADVAAEARMLLRTAQGQKTARAALPALLPVTLAGLSLNALRRSGYDPIAAEIRITPLRRQMALLRASLFGRL
;
A
#
# COMPACT_ATOMS: atom_id res chain seq x y z
N MET A 1 -28.13 17.76 -2.44
CA MET A 1 -27.51 16.96 -3.52
C MET A 1 -26.90 15.74 -2.85
N SER A 2 -27.22 14.54 -3.29
CA SER A 2 -26.60 13.31 -2.78
C SER A 2 -25.15 13.26 -3.24
N VAL A 3 -24.24 12.87 -2.35
CA VAL A 3 -22.81 12.67 -2.64
C VAL A 3 -22.70 11.47 -3.56
N SER A 4 -21.94 11.56 -4.67
CA SER A 4 -21.72 10.42 -5.55
C SER A 4 -20.90 9.33 -4.86
N PRO A 5 -21.03 8.04 -5.28
CA PRO A 5 -20.22 6.95 -4.74
C PRO A 5 -18.70 7.22 -4.82
N ALA A 6 -18.21 7.80 -5.91
CA ALA A 6 -16.81 8.14 -6.08
C ALA A 6 -16.34 9.30 -5.17
N GLU A 7 -17.20 10.32 -4.95
CA GLU A 7 -16.91 11.38 -3.97
C GLU A 7 -16.85 10.84 -2.55
N GLN A 8 -17.74 9.89 -2.21
CA GLN A 8 -17.68 9.20 -0.91
C GLN A 8 -16.36 8.44 -0.76
N CYS A 9 -15.95 7.68 -1.78
CA CYS A 9 -14.63 7.02 -1.80
C CYS A 9 -13.49 8.01 -1.59
N GLY A 10 -13.52 9.17 -2.24
CA GLY A 10 -12.51 10.22 -2.09
C GLY A 10 -12.43 10.76 -0.67
N ARG A 11 -13.58 11.02 0.00
CA ARG A 11 -13.64 11.48 1.40
C ARG A 11 -13.10 10.44 2.38
N ASP A 12 -13.47 9.18 2.19
CA ASP A 12 -13.00 8.10 3.04
C ASP A 12 -11.50 7.86 2.86
N LEU A 13 -11.03 7.89 1.62
CA LEU A 13 -9.62 7.76 1.28
C LEU A 13 -8.78 8.90 1.88
N GLN A 14 -9.25 10.15 1.86
CA GLN A 14 -8.55 11.29 2.47
C GLN A 14 -8.22 11.04 3.95
N ARG A 15 -9.08 10.32 4.65
CA ARG A 15 -8.94 9.99 6.08
C ARG A 15 -8.12 8.71 6.30
N LEU A 16 -8.33 7.67 5.47
CA LEU A 16 -7.82 6.33 5.69
C LEU A 16 -6.49 6.05 4.97
N ASP A 17 -6.28 6.65 3.80
CA ASP A 17 -5.04 6.56 3.02
C ASP A 17 -4.74 7.93 2.36
N PRO A 18 -4.32 8.92 3.17
CA PRO A 18 -4.06 10.27 2.69
C PRO A 18 -2.93 10.35 1.65
N ASP A 19 -2.02 9.38 1.63
CA ASP A 19 -0.93 9.33 0.65
C ASP A 19 -1.48 9.04 -0.75
N ARG A 20 -2.30 7.99 -0.90
CA ARG A 20 -2.95 7.67 -2.19
C ARG A 20 -4.01 8.70 -2.58
N TRP A 21 -4.75 9.25 -1.64
CA TRP A 21 -5.66 10.35 -1.92
C TRP A 21 -4.92 11.54 -2.53
N LEU A 22 -3.81 11.96 -1.92
CA LEU A 22 -3.03 13.10 -2.37
C LEU A 22 -2.42 12.86 -3.76
N THR A 23 -1.94 11.66 -4.04
CA THR A 23 -1.35 11.31 -5.34
C THR A 23 -2.41 11.21 -6.45
N ALA A 24 -3.63 10.77 -6.13
CA ALA A 24 -4.74 10.75 -7.07
C ALA A 24 -5.15 12.15 -7.57
N LEU A 25 -4.91 13.21 -6.78
CA LEU A 25 -5.19 14.59 -7.19
C LEU A 25 -4.34 15.07 -8.38
N PHE A 26 -3.23 14.39 -8.68
CA PHE A 26 -2.39 14.66 -9.86
C PHE A 26 -2.90 13.99 -11.14
N ALA A 27 -3.94 13.17 -11.05
CA ALA A 27 -4.58 12.56 -12.20
C ALA A 27 -5.52 13.55 -12.91
N PRO A 28 -5.76 13.38 -14.23
CA PRO A 28 -6.81 14.10 -14.94
C PRO A 28 -8.17 13.98 -14.23
N ASP A 29 -8.99 15.04 -14.34
CA ASP A 29 -10.26 15.13 -13.60
C ASP A 29 -11.22 14.00 -13.93
N ASP A 30 -11.25 13.53 -15.18
CA ASP A 30 -12.05 12.42 -15.67
C ASP A 30 -11.56 11.04 -15.17
N ARG A 31 -10.30 10.92 -14.78
CA ARG A 31 -9.69 9.68 -14.30
C ARG A 31 -9.66 9.59 -12.76
N ARG A 32 -9.71 10.72 -12.08
CA ARG A 32 -9.61 10.80 -10.62
C ARG A 32 -10.67 9.99 -9.87
N PRO A 33 -11.96 10.00 -10.27
CA PRO A 33 -13.00 9.21 -9.60
C PRO A 33 -12.71 7.71 -9.58
N GLY A 34 -12.15 7.16 -10.66
CA GLY A 34 -11.76 5.75 -10.73
C GLY A 34 -10.56 5.41 -9.85
N LEU A 35 -9.58 6.32 -9.71
CA LEU A 35 -8.49 6.13 -8.75
C LEU A 35 -9.00 6.14 -7.31
N PHE A 36 -9.95 7.02 -6.98
CA PHE A 36 -10.58 7.02 -5.66
C PHE A 36 -11.30 5.70 -5.39
N ALA A 37 -12.06 5.19 -6.37
CA ALA A 37 -12.74 3.90 -6.24
C ALA A 37 -11.76 2.73 -6.05
N LEU A 38 -10.70 2.66 -6.87
CA LEU A 38 -9.67 1.63 -6.79
C LEU A 38 -8.92 1.66 -5.44
N TYR A 39 -8.51 2.83 -5.00
CA TYR A 39 -7.76 2.97 -3.75
C TYR A 39 -8.65 2.76 -2.52
N ALA A 40 -9.93 3.17 -2.56
CA ALA A 40 -10.90 2.84 -1.53
C ALA A 40 -11.13 1.32 -1.45
N PHE A 41 -11.27 0.64 -2.58
CA PHE A 41 -11.32 -0.81 -2.63
C PHE A 41 -10.10 -1.47 -1.99
N ASN A 42 -8.89 -1.03 -2.37
CA ASN A 42 -7.67 -1.54 -1.73
C ASN A 42 -7.67 -1.31 -0.22
N THR A 43 -8.14 -0.15 0.24
CA THR A 43 -8.22 0.18 1.67
C THR A 43 -9.20 -0.74 2.40
N GLU A 44 -10.35 -1.04 1.78
CA GLU A 44 -11.35 -1.96 2.35
C GLU A 44 -10.78 -3.37 2.54
N ILE A 45 -10.16 -3.95 1.51
CA ILE A 45 -9.59 -5.31 1.60
C ILE A 45 -8.36 -5.37 2.52
N ALA A 46 -7.52 -4.33 2.53
CA ALA A 46 -6.33 -4.26 3.38
C ALA A 46 -6.68 -4.18 4.88
N ARG A 47 -7.85 -3.61 5.22
CA ARG A 47 -8.31 -3.45 6.60
C ARG A 47 -9.20 -4.57 7.09
N VAL A 48 -9.47 -5.58 6.27
CA VAL A 48 -10.34 -6.71 6.68
C VAL A 48 -9.86 -7.31 8.00
N ARG A 49 -8.55 -7.63 8.11
CA ARG A 49 -8.00 -8.23 9.35
C ARG A 49 -8.18 -7.34 10.58
N GLU A 50 -8.11 -6.02 10.43
CA GLU A 50 -8.26 -5.08 11.54
C GLU A 50 -9.70 -4.91 12.03
N THR A 51 -10.66 -5.27 11.18
CA THR A 51 -12.10 -5.04 11.40
C THR A 51 -12.86 -6.32 11.80
N VAL A 52 -12.16 -7.45 11.92
CA VAL A 52 -12.74 -8.73 12.31
C VAL A 52 -12.06 -9.27 13.56
N SER A 53 -12.84 -10.00 14.37
CA SER A 53 -12.33 -10.66 15.59
C SER A 53 -11.74 -12.04 15.31
N GLN A 54 -12.14 -12.69 14.22
CA GLN A 54 -11.73 -14.05 13.87
C GLN A 54 -11.29 -14.13 12.40
N PRO A 55 -10.23 -14.89 12.08
CA PRO A 55 -9.74 -15.07 10.71
C PRO A 55 -10.82 -15.54 9.72
N MET A 56 -11.69 -16.45 10.14
CA MET A 56 -12.79 -16.97 9.32
C MET A 56 -13.73 -15.86 8.83
N ILE A 57 -14.06 -14.88 9.68
CA ILE A 57 -14.90 -13.74 9.28
C ILE A 57 -14.17 -12.89 8.24
N GLY A 58 -12.84 -12.78 8.35
CA GLY A 58 -12.00 -12.11 7.35
C GLY A 58 -12.07 -12.82 6.00
N GLN A 59 -11.97 -14.14 5.96
CA GLN A 59 -12.10 -14.93 4.73
C GLN A 59 -13.48 -14.75 4.08
N ILE A 60 -14.57 -14.74 4.89
CA ILE A 60 -15.93 -14.46 4.39
C ILE A 60 -16.01 -13.07 3.76
N ARG A 61 -15.37 -12.05 4.36
CA ARG A 61 -15.35 -10.69 3.78
C ARG A 61 -14.53 -10.62 2.49
N LEU A 62 -13.41 -11.31 2.39
CA LEU A 62 -12.63 -11.39 1.15
C LEU A 62 -13.44 -12.11 0.06
N GLN A 63 -14.15 -13.19 0.41
CA GLN A 63 -15.05 -13.87 -0.51
C GLN A 63 -16.19 -12.95 -0.99
N TRP A 64 -16.77 -12.15 -0.09
CA TRP A 64 -17.77 -11.15 -0.46
C TRP A 64 -17.24 -10.14 -1.50
N TRP A 65 -15.95 -9.74 -1.41
CA TRP A 65 -15.32 -8.85 -2.38
C TRP A 65 -15.11 -9.53 -3.74
N ARG A 66 -14.77 -10.83 -3.79
CA ARG A 66 -14.72 -11.59 -5.05
C ARG A 66 -16.09 -11.60 -5.75
N GLU A 67 -17.12 -11.95 -5.03
CA GLU A 67 -18.51 -11.96 -5.55
C GLU A 67 -19.00 -10.56 -5.95
N ALA A 68 -18.61 -9.52 -5.19
CA ALA A 68 -18.93 -8.14 -5.54
C ALA A 68 -18.25 -7.73 -6.86
N TRP A 69 -17.00 -8.16 -7.09
CA TRP A 69 -16.29 -7.92 -8.35
C TRP A 69 -16.96 -8.68 -9.52
N GLU A 70 -17.33 -9.93 -9.34
CA GLU A 70 -18.10 -10.68 -10.33
C GLU A 70 -19.43 -9.98 -10.67
N GLY A 71 -20.13 -9.48 -9.67
CA GLY A 71 -21.35 -8.69 -9.83
C GLY A 71 -21.12 -7.40 -10.65
N ILE A 72 -20.00 -6.69 -10.43
CA ILE A 72 -19.60 -5.53 -11.23
C ILE A 72 -19.45 -5.92 -12.71
N ARG A 73 -18.75 -7.02 -12.99
CA ARG A 73 -18.55 -7.51 -14.35
C ARG A 73 -19.84 -7.96 -15.03
N ALA A 74 -20.73 -8.59 -14.27
CA ALA A 74 -22.03 -9.02 -14.75
C ALA A 74 -23.04 -7.87 -14.91
N GLY A 75 -22.69 -6.63 -14.59
CA GLY A 75 -23.59 -5.47 -14.63
C GLY A 75 -24.64 -5.45 -13.51
N LYS A 76 -24.40 -6.18 -12.41
CA LYS A 76 -25.27 -6.31 -11.23
C LYS A 76 -24.49 -5.93 -9.96
N PRO A 77 -24.05 -4.66 -9.81
CA PRO A 77 -23.26 -4.26 -8.66
C PRO A 77 -24.10 -4.31 -7.38
N ARG A 78 -23.47 -4.75 -6.28
CA ARG A 78 -24.08 -4.69 -4.94
C ARG A 78 -24.19 -3.24 -4.46
N GLN A 79 -25.16 -2.97 -3.58
CA GLN A 79 -25.40 -1.65 -3.00
C GLN A 79 -24.35 -1.34 -1.91
N HIS A 80 -23.16 -0.95 -2.37
CA HIS A 80 -22.04 -0.53 -1.54
C HIS A 80 -21.28 0.60 -2.25
N PRO A 81 -20.94 1.72 -1.58
CA PRO A 81 -20.36 2.88 -2.24
C PRO A 81 -19.15 2.56 -3.11
N VAL A 82 -18.21 1.77 -2.60
CA VAL A 82 -17.00 1.37 -3.33
C VAL A 82 -17.35 0.50 -4.53
N VAL A 83 -18.29 -0.45 -4.38
CA VAL A 83 -18.71 -1.34 -5.48
C VAL A 83 -19.39 -0.55 -6.59
N LEU A 84 -20.25 0.42 -6.24
CA LEU A 84 -20.92 1.28 -7.22
C LEU A 84 -19.91 2.18 -7.95
N ALA A 85 -18.96 2.76 -7.25
CA ALA A 85 -17.89 3.58 -7.84
C ALA A 85 -16.97 2.75 -8.76
N LEU A 86 -16.61 1.52 -8.37
CA LEU A 86 -15.85 0.60 -9.23
C LEU A 86 -16.65 0.22 -10.48
N HIS A 87 -17.95 -0.05 -10.33
CA HIS A 87 -18.82 -0.36 -11.46
C HIS A 87 -18.89 0.80 -12.47
N GLU A 88 -18.99 2.02 -12.00
CA GLU A 88 -19.08 3.21 -12.84
C GLU A 88 -17.77 3.52 -13.56
N HIS A 89 -16.62 3.42 -12.87
CA HIS A 89 -15.36 3.95 -13.36
C HIS A 89 -14.29 2.91 -13.69
N CYS A 90 -14.41 1.67 -13.18
CA CYS A 90 -13.32 0.68 -13.18
C CYS A 90 -13.68 -0.68 -13.79
N ARG A 91 -14.79 -0.81 -14.52
CA ARG A 91 -15.24 -2.09 -15.10
C ARG A 91 -14.26 -2.73 -16.08
N ALA A 92 -13.41 -1.92 -16.72
CA ALA A 92 -12.44 -2.35 -17.71
C ALA A 92 -11.10 -2.81 -17.09
N LEU A 93 -10.97 -2.77 -15.76
CA LEU A 93 -9.76 -3.26 -15.09
C LEU A 93 -9.60 -4.77 -15.29
N ASP A 94 -8.34 -5.20 -15.34
CA ASP A 94 -7.98 -6.61 -15.50
C ASP A 94 -8.51 -7.46 -14.35
N PRO A 95 -9.45 -8.40 -14.62
CA PRO A 95 -10.11 -9.16 -13.57
C PRO A 95 -9.18 -10.07 -12.80
N GLU A 96 -8.19 -10.65 -13.46
CA GLU A 96 -7.24 -11.56 -12.83
C GLU A 96 -6.38 -10.79 -11.82
N THR A 97 -5.93 -9.59 -12.18
CA THR A 97 -5.15 -8.73 -11.27
C THR A 97 -6.00 -8.28 -10.06
N VAL A 98 -7.30 -8.00 -10.24
CA VAL A 98 -8.20 -7.63 -9.13
C VAL A 98 -8.40 -8.82 -8.19
N LEU A 99 -8.65 -10.03 -8.72
CA LEU A 99 -8.83 -11.23 -7.91
C LEU A 99 -7.53 -11.60 -7.18
N ALA A 100 -6.38 -11.57 -7.86
CA ALA A 100 -5.08 -11.83 -7.24
C ALA A 100 -4.78 -10.86 -6.07
N LEU A 101 -5.22 -9.60 -6.19
CA LEU A 101 -5.08 -8.63 -5.10
C LEU A 101 -5.93 -9.00 -3.88
N ILE A 102 -7.16 -9.51 -4.08
CA ILE A 102 -8.03 -9.99 -2.99
C ILE A 102 -7.40 -11.24 -2.36
N ASP A 103 -6.94 -12.19 -3.18
CA ASP A 103 -6.33 -13.44 -2.72
C ASP A 103 -5.07 -13.21 -1.88
N ALA A 104 -4.23 -12.25 -2.29
CA ALA A 104 -3.04 -11.88 -1.54
C ALA A 104 -3.36 -11.40 -0.10
N ARG A 105 -4.58 -10.90 0.15
CA ARG A 105 -5.03 -10.47 1.49
C ARG A 105 -5.44 -11.61 2.40
N GLU A 106 -5.56 -12.84 1.90
CA GLU A 106 -5.78 -14.01 2.75
C GLU A 106 -4.61 -14.23 3.73
N ARG A 107 -3.38 -13.90 3.31
CA ARG A 107 -2.19 -13.95 4.17
C ARG A 107 -2.33 -13.06 5.42
N ASP A 108 -3.15 -12.00 5.37
CA ASP A 108 -3.41 -11.15 6.52
C ASP A 108 -4.19 -11.88 7.64
N MET A 109 -4.88 -12.97 7.31
CA MET A 109 -5.63 -13.79 8.27
C MET A 109 -4.74 -14.80 9.02
N ASP A 110 -3.51 -15.01 8.54
CA ASP A 110 -2.52 -15.82 9.22
C ASP A 110 -1.85 -15.00 10.34
N GLU A 111 -1.72 -15.60 11.52
CA GLU A 111 -1.09 -14.97 12.70
C GLU A 111 0.43 -15.17 12.71
N ALA A 112 0.93 -16.16 11.98
CA ALA A 112 2.36 -16.43 11.90
C ALA A 112 3.10 -15.25 11.22
N PRO A 113 4.21 -14.77 11.80
CA PRO A 113 5.06 -13.78 11.14
C PRO A 113 5.70 -14.36 9.87
N PHE A 114 6.29 -13.50 9.04
CA PHE A 114 7.05 -13.94 7.87
C PHE A 114 8.36 -14.58 8.30
N ALA A 115 8.66 -15.77 7.76
CA ALA A 115 9.88 -16.48 8.14
C ALA A 115 11.15 -15.73 7.67
N THR A 116 11.10 -15.13 6.48
CA THR A 116 12.25 -14.48 5.85
C THR A 116 11.90 -13.12 5.25
N LEU A 117 12.95 -12.30 5.01
CA LEU A 117 12.80 -11.05 4.25
C LEU A 117 12.24 -11.30 2.85
N ALA A 118 12.59 -12.42 2.21
CA ALA A 118 12.06 -12.78 0.90
C ALA A 118 10.55 -13.01 0.92
N GLU A 119 10.03 -13.69 1.95
CA GLU A 119 8.58 -13.88 2.13
C GLU A 119 7.85 -12.55 2.37
N LEU A 120 8.42 -11.67 3.20
CA LEU A 120 7.88 -10.34 3.41
C LEU A 120 7.84 -9.53 2.11
N SER A 121 8.91 -9.60 1.31
CA SER A 121 8.99 -8.93 0.01
C SER A 121 7.99 -9.51 -0.99
N ALA A 122 7.79 -10.83 -1.01
CA ALA A 122 6.77 -11.48 -1.84
C ALA A 122 5.34 -11.04 -1.44
N TYR A 123 5.04 -10.94 -0.15
CA TYR A 123 3.78 -10.38 0.33
C TYR A 123 3.61 -8.91 -0.07
N ALA A 124 4.64 -8.09 0.11
CA ALA A 124 4.64 -6.67 -0.29
C ALA A 124 4.38 -6.53 -1.80
N PHE A 125 5.01 -7.37 -2.61
CA PHE A 125 4.76 -7.46 -4.06
C PHE A 125 3.29 -7.79 -4.33
N ALA A 126 2.79 -8.91 -3.80
CA ALA A 126 1.45 -9.42 -4.09
C ALA A 126 0.33 -8.44 -3.66
N THR A 127 0.54 -7.63 -2.63
CA THR A 127 -0.48 -6.72 -2.07
C THR A 127 -0.40 -5.29 -2.58
N SER A 128 0.68 -4.88 -3.25
CA SER A 128 0.87 -3.49 -3.68
C SER A 128 1.11 -3.33 -5.18
N VAL A 129 1.85 -4.24 -5.81
CA VAL A 129 2.10 -4.18 -7.26
C VAL A 129 0.81 -4.23 -8.07
N PRO A 130 -0.16 -5.13 -7.78
CA PRO A 130 -1.45 -5.14 -8.48
C PRO A 130 -2.20 -3.80 -8.39
N VAL A 131 -2.15 -3.12 -7.25
CA VAL A 131 -2.80 -1.81 -7.08
C VAL A 131 -2.19 -0.77 -8.03
N MET A 132 -0.85 -0.71 -8.12
CA MET A 132 -0.18 0.22 -9.03
C MET A 132 -0.40 -0.15 -10.50
N LYS A 133 -0.42 -1.44 -10.83
CA LYS A 133 -0.72 -1.95 -12.18
C LYS A 133 -2.13 -1.54 -12.61
N LEU A 134 -3.13 -1.77 -11.76
CA LEU A 134 -4.53 -1.39 -12.01
C LEU A 134 -4.69 0.13 -12.12
N ALA A 135 -3.99 0.91 -11.28
CA ALA A 135 -4.00 2.37 -11.37
C ALA A 135 -3.39 2.88 -12.68
N ALA A 136 -2.26 2.33 -13.12
CA ALA A 136 -1.65 2.66 -14.40
C ALA A 136 -2.57 2.26 -15.58
N GLN A 137 -3.18 1.08 -15.52
CA GLN A 137 -4.17 0.64 -16.51
C GLN A 137 -5.35 1.59 -16.59
N HIS A 138 -5.93 2.00 -15.45
CA HIS A 138 -7.04 2.94 -15.39
C HIS A 138 -6.69 4.30 -16.01
N LEU A 139 -5.45 4.75 -15.83
CA LEU A 139 -4.93 5.98 -16.45
C LEU A 139 -4.62 5.83 -17.94
N GLY A 140 -4.74 4.62 -18.50
CA GLY A 140 -4.35 4.35 -19.89
C GLY A 140 -2.84 4.46 -20.13
N ALA A 141 -2.04 4.28 -19.09
CA ALA A 141 -0.60 4.47 -19.13
C ALA A 141 0.13 3.14 -19.31
N SER A 142 1.08 3.12 -20.25
CA SER A 142 2.05 2.03 -20.37
C SER A 142 3.28 2.34 -19.51
N THR A 143 3.69 1.40 -18.69
CA THR A 143 4.88 1.49 -17.85
C THR A 143 5.58 0.14 -17.86
N ALA A 144 6.90 0.14 -17.87
CA ALA A 144 7.68 -1.09 -17.79
C ALA A 144 7.31 -1.88 -16.54
N PRO A 145 7.05 -3.19 -16.65
CA PRO A 145 6.66 -4.04 -15.53
C PRO A 145 7.62 -3.90 -14.33
N GLU A 146 8.92 -3.86 -14.60
CA GLU A 146 9.98 -3.78 -13.59
C GLU A 146 9.88 -2.50 -12.74
N VAL A 147 9.39 -1.40 -13.34
CA VAL A 147 9.16 -0.13 -12.63
C VAL A 147 7.99 -0.26 -11.67
N ILE A 148 6.88 -0.86 -12.13
CA ILE A 148 5.67 -1.05 -11.32
C ILE A 148 5.97 -2.02 -10.17
N GLU A 149 6.68 -3.11 -10.46
CA GLU A 149 7.05 -4.13 -9.48
C GLU A 149 7.95 -3.55 -8.39
N ALA A 150 9.02 -2.90 -8.79
CA ALA A 150 9.94 -2.25 -7.86
C ALA A 150 9.26 -1.14 -7.04
N ALA A 151 8.46 -0.30 -7.70
CA ALA A 151 7.73 0.79 -7.05
C ALA A 151 6.69 0.28 -6.04
N GLY A 152 5.88 -0.69 -6.45
CA GLY A 152 4.84 -1.28 -5.60
C GLY A 152 5.40 -1.96 -4.37
N THR A 153 6.43 -2.79 -4.57
CA THR A 153 7.09 -3.51 -3.47
C THR A 153 7.78 -2.54 -2.50
N ALA A 154 8.53 -1.56 -3.01
CA ALA A 154 9.18 -0.54 -2.17
C ALA A 154 8.17 0.26 -1.34
N TYR A 155 7.03 0.64 -1.94
CA TYR A 155 5.96 1.36 -1.25
C TYR A 155 5.36 0.52 -0.11
N ALA A 156 5.07 -0.78 -0.37
CA ALA A 156 4.50 -1.67 0.64
C ALA A 156 5.47 -1.94 1.79
N LEU A 157 6.74 -2.28 1.52
CA LEU A 157 7.76 -2.46 2.55
C LEU A 157 7.91 -1.20 3.42
N THR A 158 7.93 -0.03 2.80
CA THR A 158 7.98 1.25 3.53
C THR A 158 6.72 1.45 4.38
N GLY A 159 5.56 1.06 3.87
CA GLY A 159 4.28 1.09 4.60
C GLY A 159 4.31 0.21 5.84
N ILE A 160 4.84 -1.01 5.73
CA ILE A 160 5.02 -1.96 6.84
C ILE A 160 5.95 -1.37 7.91
N LEU A 161 7.09 -0.81 7.50
CA LEU A 161 8.02 -0.16 8.43
C LEU A 161 7.38 1.01 9.18
N ARG A 162 6.58 1.82 8.50
CA ARG A 162 5.81 2.93 9.13
C ARG A 162 4.74 2.42 10.09
N ALA A 163 4.14 1.29 9.78
CA ALA A 163 3.09 0.68 10.58
C ALA A 163 3.64 -0.13 11.78
N THR A 164 4.94 -0.44 11.80
CA THR A 164 5.56 -1.31 12.81
C THR A 164 5.19 -0.93 14.25
N PRO A 165 5.27 0.34 14.71
CA PRO A 165 4.90 0.67 16.09
C PRO A 165 3.44 0.34 16.41
N HIS A 166 2.54 0.61 15.45
CA HIS A 166 1.12 0.33 15.59
C HIS A 166 0.80 -1.17 15.58
N LEU A 167 1.51 -1.92 14.76
CA LEU A 167 1.38 -3.38 14.68
C LEU A 167 1.87 -4.04 15.97
N LEU A 168 3.03 -3.64 16.47
CA LEU A 168 3.58 -4.15 17.73
C LEU A 168 2.67 -3.84 18.92
N ALA A 169 2.08 -2.64 18.98
CA ALA A 169 1.09 -2.28 20.00
C ALA A 169 -0.18 -3.17 19.97
N ARG A 170 -0.45 -3.82 18.83
CA ARG A 170 -1.54 -4.80 18.64
C ARG A 170 -1.06 -6.26 18.70
N GLN A 171 0.14 -6.48 19.19
CA GLN A 171 0.75 -7.81 19.28
C GLN A 171 0.83 -8.52 17.91
N ARG A 172 1.08 -7.76 16.84
CA ARG A 172 1.25 -8.28 15.50
C ARG A 172 2.66 -7.98 15.00
N VAL A 173 3.39 -9.03 14.61
CA VAL A 173 4.74 -8.92 14.05
C VAL A 173 4.67 -9.13 12.54
N MET A 174 5.15 -8.14 11.78
CA MET A 174 5.34 -8.30 10.33
C MET A 174 6.83 -8.23 9.96
N LEU A 175 7.72 -8.12 10.94
CA LEU A 175 9.17 -8.18 10.70
C LEU A 175 9.61 -9.64 10.48
N PRO A 176 10.58 -9.89 9.58
CA PRO A 176 11.07 -11.24 9.28
C PRO A 176 11.72 -11.91 10.48
N VAL A 177 11.35 -13.18 10.72
CA VAL A 177 11.85 -13.97 11.88
C VAL A 177 13.35 -14.22 11.77
N ASP A 178 13.89 -14.48 10.58
CA ASP A 178 15.32 -14.64 10.35
C ASP A 178 16.11 -13.41 10.81
N LEU A 179 15.68 -12.21 10.43
CA LEU A 179 16.34 -10.96 10.86
C LEU A 179 16.16 -10.68 12.35
N LEU A 180 15.05 -11.08 12.96
CA LEU A 180 14.87 -10.99 14.41
C LEU A 180 15.82 -11.93 15.12
N ALA A 181 15.96 -13.18 14.64
CA ALA A 181 16.85 -14.17 15.22
C ALA A 181 18.32 -13.74 15.18
N ASP A 182 18.76 -13.06 14.11
CA ASP A 182 20.12 -12.48 14.00
C ASP A 182 20.40 -11.45 15.11
N GLN A 183 19.35 -10.84 15.69
CA GLN A 183 19.44 -9.92 16.82
C GLN A 183 19.09 -10.61 18.15
N SER A 184 19.02 -11.95 18.18
CA SER A 184 18.61 -12.74 19.36
C SER A 184 17.23 -12.37 19.89
N LEU A 185 16.32 -11.92 19.00
CA LEU A 185 14.93 -11.58 19.32
C LEU A 185 13.99 -12.71 18.86
N THR A 186 13.00 -13.00 19.71
CA THR A 186 11.81 -13.75 19.26
C THR A 186 10.69 -12.78 18.87
N PRO A 187 9.71 -13.21 18.06
CA PRO A 187 8.55 -12.38 17.73
C PRO A 187 7.86 -11.80 18.98
N GLU A 188 7.69 -12.59 20.03
CA GLU A 188 7.03 -12.17 21.27
C GLU A 188 7.86 -11.13 22.04
N ALA A 189 9.19 -11.21 21.99
CA ALA A 189 10.07 -10.24 22.64
C ALA A 189 9.91 -8.84 22.03
N THR A 190 9.49 -8.74 20.77
CA THR A 190 9.30 -7.44 20.07
C THR A 190 8.16 -6.59 20.66
N PHE A 191 7.29 -7.16 21.48
CA PHE A 191 6.18 -6.44 22.13
C PHE A 191 6.62 -5.67 23.38
N GLN A 192 7.86 -5.91 23.84
CA GLN A 192 8.42 -5.24 25.00
C GLN A 192 9.04 -3.90 24.59
N THR A 193 8.80 -2.85 25.39
CA THR A 193 9.28 -1.48 25.09
C THR A 193 10.80 -1.39 25.01
N GLU A 194 11.49 -2.27 25.68
CA GLU A 194 12.96 -2.32 25.77
C GLU A 194 13.63 -2.83 24.49
N CYS A 195 12.88 -3.47 23.58
CA CYS A 195 13.40 -4.03 22.33
C CYS A 195 13.68 -2.99 21.25
N GLY A 196 13.29 -1.73 21.42
CA GLY A 196 13.45 -0.69 20.41
C GLY A 196 14.85 -0.59 19.80
N PRO A 197 15.95 -0.54 20.58
CA PRO A 197 17.29 -0.53 20.04
C PRO A 197 17.67 -1.76 19.23
N ALA A 198 17.26 -2.95 19.66
CA ALA A 198 17.54 -4.22 18.99
C ALA A 198 16.73 -4.41 17.69
N LEU A 199 15.62 -3.71 17.52
CA LEU A 199 14.84 -3.71 16.28
C LEU A 199 15.47 -2.85 15.17
N ARG A 200 16.34 -1.89 15.51
CA ARG A 200 16.93 -0.97 14.52
C ARG A 200 17.69 -1.67 13.40
N PRO A 201 18.53 -2.70 13.63
CA PRO A 201 19.17 -3.44 12.55
C PRO A 201 18.15 -4.15 11.64
N VAL A 202 17.14 -4.81 12.22
CA VAL A 202 16.08 -5.48 11.47
C VAL A 202 15.34 -4.50 10.55
N ILE A 203 15.00 -3.33 11.09
CA ILE A 203 14.33 -2.26 10.33
C ILE A 203 15.26 -1.70 9.25
N ALA A 204 16.58 -1.60 9.54
CA ALA A 204 17.57 -1.14 8.58
C ALA A 204 17.68 -2.07 7.38
N ASP A 205 17.63 -3.39 7.59
CA ASP A 205 17.74 -4.39 6.53
C ASP A 205 16.48 -4.38 5.63
N VAL A 206 15.28 -4.35 6.22
CA VAL A 206 14.04 -4.19 5.44
C VAL A 206 14.03 -2.84 4.69
N ALA A 207 14.54 -1.77 5.30
CA ALA A 207 14.65 -0.46 4.65
C ALA A 207 15.72 -0.43 3.56
N ALA A 208 16.78 -1.25 3.65
CA ALA A 208 17.80 -1.38 2.61
C ALA A 208 17.20 -2.03 1.36
N GLU A 209 16.41 -3.11 1.52
CA GLU A 209 15.66 -3.75 0.44
C GLU A 209 14.70 -2.77 -0.23
N ALA A 210 13.87 -2.08 0.56
CA ALA A 210 12.95 -1.07 0.04
C ALA A 210 13.67 0.05 -0.73
N ARG A 211 14.86 0.46 -0.30
CA ARG A 211 15.67 1.46 -1.02
C ARG A 211 16.30 0.95 -2.30
N MET A 212 16.71 -0.30 -2.34
CA MET A 212 17.22 -0.94 -3.55
C MET A 212 16.13 -0.91 -4.63
N LEU A 213 14.94 -1.37 -4.29
CA LEU A 213 13.77 -1.36 -5.18
C LEU A 213 13.37 0.08 -5.60
N LEU A 214 13.39 1.03 -4.65
CA LEU A 214 13.11 2.43 -4.93
C LEU A 214 14.08 3.01 -5.99
N ARG A 215 15.38 2.71 -5.87
CA ARG A 215 16.39 3.14 -6.87
C ARG A 215 16.13 2.52 -8.24
N THR A 216 15.74 1.24 -8.30
CA THR A 216 15.35 0.56 -9.54
C THR A 216 14.18 1.30 -10.21
N ALA A 217 13.13 1.62 -9.46
CA ALA A 217 11.99 2.37 -9.98
C ALA A 217 12.37 3.79 -10.46
N GLN A 218 13.24 4.49 -9.74
CA GLN A 218 13.69 5.85 -10.06
C GLN A 218 14.69 5.93 -11.22
N GLY A 219 15.41 4.85 -11.48
CA GLY A 219 16.41 4.77 -12.56
C GLY A 219 15.81 4.71 -13.97
N GLN A 220 14.51 4.53 -14.07
CA GLN A 220 13.80 4.36 -15.34
C GLN A 220 12.94 5.57 -15.70
N LYS A 221 12.84 5.86 -17.00
CA LYS A 221 11.92 6.89 -17.49
C LYS A 221 10.47 6.42 -17.32
N THR A 222 9.65 7.25 -16.70
CA THR A 222 8.22 6.98 -16.49
C THR A 222 7.38 7.82 -17.44
N ALA A 223 6.40 7.21 -18.09
CA ALA A 223 5.44 7.94 -18.89
C ALA A 223 4.66 8.94 -18.00
N ARG A 224 4.49 10.18 -18.47
CA ARG A 224 3.83 11.23 -17.70
C ARG A 224 2.40 10.84 -17.25
N ALA A 225 1.70 10.09 -18.09
CA ALA A 225 0.37 9.56 -17.77
C ALA A 225 0.37 8.56 -16.59
N ALA A 226 1.48 7.84 -16.36
CA ALA A 226 1.59 6.87 -15.27
C ALA A 226 1.97 7.52 -13.93
N LEU A 227 2.44 8.76 -13.93
CA LEU A 227 2.92 9.42 -12.71
C LEU A 227 1.94 9.35 -11.54
N PRO A 228 0.63 9.64 -11.68
CA PRO A 228 -0.28 9.60 -10.54
C PRO A 228 -0.35 8.23 -9.86
N ALA A 229 -0.19 7.14 -10.62
CA ALA A 229 -0.14 5.77 -10.08
C ALA A 229 1.16 5.48 -9.33
N LEU A 230 2.28 6.12 -9.70
CA LEU A 230 3.63 5.87 -9.18
C LEU A 230 4.07 6.89 -8.13
N LEU A 231 3.44 8.06 -8.04
CA LEU A 231 3.76 9.11 -7.06
C LEU A 231 3.79 8.64 -5.59
N PRO A 232 3.03 7.61 -5.15
CA PRO A 232 3.18 7.06 -3.79
C PRO A 232 4.63 6.67 -3.46
N VAL A 233 5.42 6.25 -4.44
CA VAL A 233 6.84 5.92 -4.28
C VAL A 233 7.69 7.12 -3.84
N THR A 234 7.39 8.32 -4.31
CA THR A 234 8.04 9.56 -3.86
C THR A 234 7.87 9.75 -2.35
N LEU A 235 6.67 9.46 -1.83
CA LEU A 235 6.37 9.53 -0.40
C LEU A 235 7.08 8.41 0.40
N ALA A 236 7.21 7.22 -0.20
CA ALA A 236 8.01 6.15 0.37
C ALA A 236 9.48 6.58 0.53
N GLY A 237 10.06 7.21 -0.48
CA GLY A 237 11.43 7.74 -0.43
C GLY A 237 11.63 8.76 0.69
N LEU A 238 10.66 9.66 0.91
CA LEU A 238 10.69 10.61 2.03
C LEU A 238 10.68 9.88 3.38
N SER A 239 9.83 8.85 3.51
CA SER A 239 9.68 8.05 4.74
C SER A 239 10.95 7.27 5.05
N LEU A 240 11.54 6.60 4.06
CA LEU A 240 12.81 5.89 4.20
C LEU A 240 13.96 6.82 4.58
N ASN A 241 13.99 8.05 4.04
CA ASN A 241 14.98 9.05 4.40
C ASN A 241 14.79 9.59 5.83
N ALA A 242 13.56 9.74 6.29
CA ALA A 242 13.27 10.11 7.67
C ALA A 242 13.68 8.98 8.63
N LEU A 243 13.31 7.75 8.31
CA LEU A 243 13.67 6.56 9.10
C LEU A 243 15.19 6.39 9.24
N ARG A 244 15.95 6.61 8.16
CA ARG A 244 17.42 6.60 8.23
C ARG A 244 17.97 7.67 9.16
N ARG A 245 17.41 8.90 9.12
CA ARG A 245 17.87 10.01 9.97
C ARG A 245 17.57 9.78 11.45
N SER A 246 16.50 9.04 11.77
CA SER A 246 16.20 8.63 13.15
C SER A 246 17.05 7.44 13.63
N GLY A 247 18.04 6.97 12.84
CA GLY A 247 18.80 5.77 13.16
C GLY A 247 17.97 4.50 13.12
N TYR A 248 16.98 4.45 12.22
CA TYR A 248 16.02 3.34 12.06
C TYR A 248 15.15 3.06 13.28
N ASP A 249 14.95 4.08 14.11
CA ASP A 249 14.01 4.01 15.23
C ASP A 249 12.58 4.24 14.70
N PRO A 250 11.69 3.24 14.70
CA PRO A 250 10.36 3.37 14.12
C PRO A 250 9.43 4.28 14.94
N ILE A 251 9.77 4.51 16.22
CA ILE A 251 8.95 5.28 17.17
C ILE A 251 9.31 6.77 17.14
N ALA A 252 10.49 7.11 16.59
CA ALA A 252 10.98 8.48 16.59
C ALA A 252 10.01 9.45 15.86
N ALA A 253 9.76 10.60 16.48
CA ALA A 253 8.85 11.62 15.94
C ALA A 253 9.29 12.18 14.57
N GLU A 254 10.59 12.11 14.25
CA GLU A 254 11.18 12.58 12.98
C GLU A 254 10.73 11.80 11.74
N ILE A 255 10.13 10.61 11.91
CA ILE A 255 9.54 9.85 10.80
C ILE A 255 8.29 10.55 10.26
N ARG A 256 7.70 11.46 11.02
CA ARG A 256 6.53 12.23 10.59
C ARG A 256 6.93 13.27 9.53
N ILE A 257 6.43 13.07 8.32
CA ILE A 257 6.65 14.01 7.22
C ILE A 257 5.55 15.05 7.25
N THR A 258 5.92 16.34 7.30
CA THR A 258 4.96 17.43 7.30
C THR A 258 4.14 17.46 6.00
N PRO A 259 2.86 17.91 6.04
CA PRO A 259 2.03 18.02 4.83
C PRO A 259 2.69 18.84 3.72
N LEU A 260 3.31 19.98 4.07
CA LEU A 260 3.99 20.84 3.10
C LEU A 260 5.13 20.08 2.38
N ARG A 261 5.94 19.32 3.12
CA ARG A 261 7.04 18.54 2.53
C ARG A 261 6.54 17.45 1.59
N ARG A 262 5.42 16.79 1.91
CA ARG A 262 4.75 15.82 1.02
C ARG A 262 4.32 16.49 -0.28
N GLN A 263 3.59 17.61 -0.18
CA GLN A 263 3.07 18.34 -1.34
C GLN A 263 4.20 18.83 -2.24
N MET A 264 5.26 19.43 -1.67
CA MET A 264 6.41 19.91 -2.44
C MET A 264 7.16 18.79 -3.15
N ALA A 265 7.30 17.63 -2.52
CA ALA A 265 7.94 16.48 -3.15
C ALA A 265 7.12 15.94 -4.34
N LEU A 266 5.81 15.82 -4.16
CA LEU A 266 4.89 15.38 -5.23
C LEU A 266 4.84 16.38 -6.38
N LEU A 267 4.78 17.68 -6.10
CA LEU A 267 4.83 18.73 -7.12
C LEU A 267 6.12 18.65 -7.94
N ARG A 268 7.28 18.51 -7.27
CA ARG A 268 8.56 18.34 -7.97
C ARG A 268 8.56 17.08 -8.83
N ALA A 269 8.14 15.95 -8.29
CA ALA A 269 8.07 14.69 -9.02
C ALA A 269 7.17 14.82 -10.26
N SER A 270 6.01 15.44 -10.11
CA SER A 270 5.07 15.66 -11.21
C SER A 270 5.61 16.62 -12.29
N LEU A 271 6.25 17.73 -11.88
CA LEU A 271 6.77 18.74 -12.82
C LEU A 271 7.95 18.19 -13.62
N PHE A 272 8.87 17.49 -12.98
CA PHE A 272 10.09 16.99 -13.62
C PHE A 272 9.93 15.57 -14.21
N GLY A 273 8.79 14.91 -14.01
CA GLY A 273 8.54 13.54 -14.49
C GLY A 273 9.48 12.50 -13.87
N ARG A 274 9.90 12.72 -12.61
CA ARG A 274 10.84 11.86 -11.86
C ARG A 274 10.24 11.46 -10.52
N LEU A 275 10.35 10.16 -10.20
CA LEU A 275 9.88 9.60 -8.92
C LEU A 275 10.83 9.90 -7.78
#